data_cb8cebbaebf19eb806db95a7266f596b
#
_entry.id   cb8cebbaebf19eb806db95a7266f596b
#
_cell.length_a   1.000
_cell.length_b   1.000
_cell.length_c   1.000
_cell.angle_alpha   90.00
_cell.angle_beta   90.00
_cell.angle_gamma   90.00
#
_symmetry.space_group_name_H-M   'P 1'
#
loop_
_entity.id
_entity.type
_entity.pdbx_description
1 polymer ?
#
loop_
_entity_poly.entity_id
_entity_poly.type
_entity_poly.pdbx_seq_one_letter_code
_entity_poly.pdbx_strand_id
1 'polypeptide(L)'
;MSSAARAPARPAGAASASQGTQPGWGLPLLVLIIGMFMSVLDTSIVNVAIPTIQNEFGGTTDDVEWVVTGYTLTLGVVVPITAWLADRIGLKQLYNLALLAFAGGSALCGIAGDLNSLVIFRIVQAVPGGILPVITLAILLRIVPRHQLGSAMGLYGLGIVFAPGIGPVLGGYLVEYANWRLIFYINVPIGILGALAVTLVLPQFPRLAGRRFDLLGFLTVASGLFTLLLATSEGENWGWTSYPILGLFTYSILSLALFVVIELEVADPLLDIRIFRYFAYTNSLMLIAVLMTVMYGILFYIPQVLQLVQGWGAFNAGLTVLPQAAVMAVLMPLAGRIYDRIGPRWPATIGLSIVAVSTYLLHTITVDTARQHIMWVMTLLGVGLGLAFMPILTGGVAVIPLTRTNAASALNNVVQRVSGAIGLAVLTAILTNQRAEQLAGRAALVPANTLAPHIGDASVPDWLSSYALYQQTQQLAFVGGIDDLFL
;
A
#
# COMPACT_ATOMS: atom_id res chain seq x y z
N MET A 1 -53.18 -14.68 63.30
CA MET A 1 -53.46 -13.72 62.20
C MET A 1 -52.28 -13.72 61.30
N SER A 2 -52.38 -14.53 60.25
CA SER A 2 -51.34 -14.79 59.26
C SER A 2 -51.50 -13.84 58.07
N SER A 3 -50.52 -12.93 57.87
CA SER A 3 -50.50 -12.08 56.70
C SER A 3 -49.61 -12.70 55.65
N ALA A 4 -50.22 -13.29 54.61
CA ALA A 4 -49.55 -13.82 53.45
C ALA A 4 -49.19 -12.64 52.51
N ALA A 5 -47.91 -12.34 52.37
CA ALA A 5 -47.39 -11.39 51.37
C ALA A 5 -47.50 -12.00 49.93
N ARG A 6 -48.32 -11.40 49.09
CA ARG A 6 -48.44 -11.71 47.66
C ARG A 6 -47.15 -11.21 46.93
N ALA A 7 -46.46 -12.15 46.28
CA ALA A 7 -45.39 -11.84 45.33
C ALA A 7 -45.94 -11.10 44.09
N PRO A 8 -45.27 -10.10 43.52
CA PRO A 8 -45.73 -9.42 42.32
C PRO A 8 -45.59 -10.33 41.09
N ALA A 9 -46.66 -10.39 40.28
CA ALA A 9 -46.75 -11.13 39.03
C ALA A 9 -45.69 -10.57 38.02
N ARG A 10 -44.89 -11.46 37.44
CA ARG A 10 -44.02 -11.17 36.28
C ARG A 10 -44.91 -10.78 35.09
N PRO A 11 -44.61 -9.70 34.36
CA PRO A 11 -45.28 -9.41 33.10
C PRO A 11 -44.87 -10.47 32.08
N ALA A 12 -45.82 -11.32 31.70
CA ALA A 12 -45.74 -12.14 30.49
C ALA A 12 -45.88 -11.21 29.28
N GLY A 13 -44.87 -11.15 28.46
CA GLY A 13 -44.94 -10.38 27.23
C GLY A 13 -43.62 -9.74 26.77
N ALA A 14 -42.49 -10.42 26.96
CA ALA A 14 -41.35 -10.13 26.12
C ALA A 14 -41.65 -10.78 24.75
N ALA A 15 -42.25 -9.99 23.85
CA ALA A 15 -42.37 -10.34 22.46
C ALA A 15 -40.96 -10.73 21.95
N SER A 16 -40.83 -11.97 21.49
CA SER A 16 -39.71 -12.41 20.70
C SER A 16 -39.58 -11.45 19.53
N ALA A 17 -38.67 -10.48 19.65
CA ALA A 17 -38.25 -9.69 18.52
C ALA A 17 -37.84 -10.71 17.46
N SER A 18 -38.57 -10.76 16.38
CA SER A 18 -38.28 -11.54 15.19
C SER A 18 -36.79 -11.27 14.86
N GLN A 19 -36.00 -12.32 14.96
CA GLN A 19 -34.67 -12.37 14.33
C GLN A 19 -34.92 -12.26 12.82
N GLY A 20 -35.19 -11.05 12.36
CA GLY A 20 -35.06 -10.73 10.95
C GLY A 20 -33.66 -11.16 10.55
N THR A 21 -33.56 -12.05 9.58
CA THR A 21 -32.33 -12.46 8.94
C THR A 21 -31.49 -11.20 8.68
N GLN A 22 -30.44 -10.99 9.49
CA GLN A 22 -29.52 -9.89 9.26
C GLN A 22 -29.01 -10.06 7.83
N PRO A 23 -29.16 -9.06 6.94
CA PRO A 23 -28.69 -9.18 5.58
C PRO A 23 -27.22 -9.56 5.68
N GLY A 24 -26.84 -10.68 5.01
CA GLY A 24 -25.49 -11.21 5.09
C GLY A 24 -24.47 -10.14 4.72
N TRP A 25 -23.45 -9.92 5.52
CA TRP A 25 -22.39 -8.93 5.30
C TRP A 25 -21.58 -9.19 4.01
N GLY A 26 -21.70 -10.38 3.41
CA GLY A 26 -20.89 -10.81 2.25
C GLY A 26 -21.07 -9.93 1.01
N LEU A 27 -22.33 -9.66 0.61
CA LEU A 27 -22.61 -8.83 -0.56
C LEU A 27 -22.21 -7.35 -0.35
N PRO A 28 -22.55 -6.70 0.79
CA PRO A 28 -22.01 -5.38 1.12
C PRO A 28 -20.48 -5.32 1.08
N LEU A 29 -19.80 -6.32 1.64
CA LEU A 29 -18.35 -6.37 1.64
C LEU A 29 -17.77 -6.53 0.23
N LEU A 30 -18.35 -7.36 -0.61
CA LEU A 30 -17.91 -7.53 -2.01
C LEU A 30 -17.98 -6.20 -2.77
N VAL A 31 -19.08 -5.46 -2.64
CA VAL A 31 -19.24 -4.14 -3.27
C VAL A 31 -18.16 -3.14 -2.78
N LEU A 32 -17.86 -3.17 -1.48
CA LEU A 32 -16.80 -2.32 -0.90
C LEU A 32 -15.40 -2.72 -1.40
N ILE A 33 -15.13 -4.02 -1.52
CA ILE A 33 -13.84 -4.50 -2.02
C ILE A 33 -13.63 -4.08 -3.48
N ILE A 34 -14.66 -4.13 -4.33
CA ILE A 34 -14.56 -3.72 -5.74
C ILE A 34 -14.14 -2.26 -5.86
N GLY A 35 -14.75 -1.34 -5.10
CA GLY A 35 -14.39 0.08 -5.15
C GLY A 35 -12.98 0.36 -4.61
N MET A 36 -12.58 -0.31 -3.52
CA MET A 36 -11.22 -0.22 -3.00
C MET A 36 -10.21 -0.84 -3.99
N PHE A 37 -10.52 -2.01 -4.55
CA PHE A 37 -9.69 -2.68 -5.56
C PHE A 37 -9.41 -1.77 -6.75
N MET A 38 -10.42 -1.06 -7.25
CA MET A 38 -10.28 -0.09 -8.34
C MET A 38 -9.24 0.99 -8.01
N SER A 39 -9.30 1.58 -6.80
CA SER A 39 -8.33 2.59 -6.36
C SER A 39 -6.92 2.03 -6.21
N VAL A 40 -6.77 0.79 -5.71
CA VAL A 40 -5.46 0.16 -5.55
C VAL A 40 -4.88 -0.31 -6.89
N LEU A 41 -5.72 -0.83 -7.78
CA LEU A 41 -5.34 -1.22 -9.14
C LEU A 41 -4.79 -0.01 -9.92
N ASP A 42 -5.43 1.14 -9.80
CA ASP A 42 -5.06 2.37 -10.50
C ASP A 42 -3.62 2.82 -10.17
N THR A 43 -3.12 2.56 -8.95
CA THR A 43 -1.73 2.89 -8.58
C THR A 43 -0.70 2.04 -9.33
N SER A 44 -1.01 0.80 -9.65
CA SER A 44 -0.06 -0.14 -10.27
C SER A 44 -0.18 -0.19 -11.80
N ILE A 45 -1.40 -0.03 -12.32
CA ILE A 45 -1.66 -0.15 -13.76
C ILE A 45 -1.02 1.00 -14.56
N VAL A 46 -0.96 2.22 -13.97
CA VAL A 46 -0.40 3.41 -14.60
C VAL A 46 1.11 3.32 -14.78
N ASN A 47 1.83 2.67 -13.85
CA ASN A 47 3.28 2.50 -13.94
C ASN A 47 3.74 1.85 -15.24
N VAL A 48 2.94 0.92 -15.79
CA VAL A 48 3.24 0.24 -17.05
C VAL A 48 3.08 1.18 -18.26
N ALA A 49 2.22 2.19 -18.14
CA ALA A 49 1.94 3.13 -19.23
C ALA A 49 2.93 4.30 -19.29
N ILE A 50 3.77 4.51 -18.26
CA ILE A 50 4.70 5.65 -18.18
C ILE A 50 5.57 5.81 -19.44
N PRO A 51 6.24 4.78 -19.99
CA PRO A 51 7.05 4.93 -21.20
C PRO A 51 6.20 5.35 -22.42
N THR A 52 4.98 4.82 -22.53
CA THR A 52 4.08 5.14 -23.65
C THR A 52 3.57 6.59 -23.53
N ILE A 53 3.22 7.04 -22.31
CA ILE A 53 2.81 8.41 -22.03
C ILE A 53 3.95 9.38 -22.35
N GLN A 54 5.20 9.04 -21.96
CA GLN A 54 6.39 9.82 -22.26
C GLN A 54 6.61 9.95 -23.78
N ASN A 55 6.47 8.86 -24.52
CA ASN A 55 6.62 8.88 -25.97
C ASN A 55 5.53 9.71 -26.67
N GLU A 56 4.31 9.73 -26.15
CA GLU A 56 3.20 10.46 -26.77
C GLU A 56 3.23 11.97 -26.44
N PHE A 57 3.45 12.33 -25.19
CA PHE A 57 3.44 13.74 -24.75
C PHE A 57 4.82 14.41 -24.78
N GLY A 58 5.89 13.64 -24.88
CA GLY A 58 7.25 14.15 -24.68
C GLY A 58 7.56 14.44 -23.20
N GLY A 59 8.64 15.16 -22.97
CA GLY A 59 9.08 15.50 -21.62
C GLY A 59 10.23 14.62 -21.13
N THR A 60 10.83 15.04 -20.03
CA THR A 60 11.87 14.25 -19.36
C THR A 60 11.25 13.11 -18.56
N THR A 61 12.06 12.15 -18.13
CA THR A 61 11.61 11.08 -17.24
C THR A 61 11.03 11.66 -15.94
N ASP A 62 11.70 12.68 -15.39
CA ASP A 62 11.27 13.36 -14.17
C ASP A 62 9.88 14.02 -14.32
N ASP A 63 9.60 14.63 -15.49
CA ASP A 63 8.29 15.25 -15.74
C ASP A 63 7.16 14.21 -15.75
N VAL A 64 7.41 13.05 -16.37
CA VAL A 64 6.40 11.98 -16.50
C VAL A 64 6.19 11.23 -15.17
N GLU A 65 7.21 11.12 -14.34
CA GLU A 65 7.10 10.51 -13.01
C GLU A 65 6.09 11.23 -12.11
N TRP A 66 5.85 12.54 -12.33
CA TRP A 66 4.82 13.29 -11.60
C TRP A 66 3.40 12.75 -11.80
N VAL A 67 3.13 12.02 -12.88
CA VAL A 67 1.84 11.31 -13.08
C VAL A 67 1.58 10.30 -11.96
N VAL A 68 2.63 9.65 -11.44
CA VAL A 68 2.56 8.67 -10.34
C VAL A 68 2.83 9.34 -9.00
N THR A 69 3.86 10.16 -8.91
CA THR A 69 4.29 10.82 -7.67
C THR A 69 3.22 11.78 -7.16
N GLY A 70 2.66 12.66 -8.02
CA GLY A 70 1.59 13.57 -7.65
C GLY A 70 0.34 12.86 -7.13
N TYR A 71 -0.02 11.75 -7.75
CA TYR A 71 -1.11 10.88 -7.28
C TYR A 71 -0.80 10.29 -5.90
N THR A 72 0.38 9.70 -5.71
CA THR A 72 0.77 9.02 -4.47
C THR A 72 0.87 9.99 -3.28
N LEU A 73 1.46 11.18 -3.50
CA LEU A 73 1.53 12.24 -2.50
C LEU A 73 0.13 12.67 -2.06
N THR A 74 -0.77 12.91 -3.01
CA THR A 74 -2.14 13.32 -2.73
C THR A 74 -2.92 12.25 -1.98
N LEU A 75 -2.75 10.98 -2.33
CA LEU A 75 -3.32 9.86 -1.57
C LEU A 75 -2.92 9.91 -0.08
N GLY A 76 -1.64 10.20 0.22
CA GLY A 76 -1.15 10.28 1.59
C GLY A 76 -1.75 11.45 2.37
N VAL A 77 -1.84 12.61 1.73
CA VAL A 77 -2.36 13.87 2.32
C VAL A 77 -3.86 13.79 2.63
N VAL A 78 -4.64 13.06 1.83
CA VAL A 78 -6.10 13.01 1.97
C VAL A 78 -6.56 12.03 3.06
N VAL A 79 -5.77 11.00 3.38
CA VAL A 79 -6.17 9.98 4.36
C VAL A 79 -6.61 10.56 5.71
N PRO A 80 -5.89 11.52 6.34
CA PRO A 80 -6.28 12.08 7.64
C PRO A 80 -7.66 12.74 7.65
N ILE A 81 -8.03 13.50 6.62
CA ILE A 81 -9.34 14.19 6.58
C ILE A 81 -10.51 13.23 6.39
N THR A 82 -10.25 12.02 5.91
CA THR A 82 -11.30 11.01 5.59
C THR A 82 -12.15 10.67 6.82
N ALA A 83 -11.53 10.57 8.00
CA ALA A 83 -12.27 10.25 9.23
C ALA A 83 -13.32 11.32 9.57
N TRP A 84 -12.95 12.59 9.49
CA TRP A 84 -13.86 13.71 9.72
C TRP A 84 -14.95 13.80 8.64
N LEU A 85 -14.60 13.62 7.37
CA LEU A 85 -15.57 13.57 6.26
C LEU A 85 -16.58 12.44 6.46
N ALA A 86 -16.13 11.27 6.92
CA ALA A 86 -16.98 10.13 7.22
C ALA A 86 -17.99 10.43 8.34
N ASP A 87 -17.56 11.11 9.39
CA ASP A 87 -18.43 11.52 10.49
C ASP A 87 -19.46 12.57 10.04
N ARG A 88 -19.06 13.53 9.20
CA ARG A 88 -19.92 14.65 8.76
C ARG A 88 -20.89 14.27 7.65
N ILE A 89 -20.42 13.62 6.60
CA ILE A 89 -21.21 13.27 5.40
C ILE A 89 -21.96 11.94 5.64
N GLY A 90 -21.35 11.04 6.40
CA GLY A 90 -21.82 9.66 6.60
C GLY A 90 -21.10 8.69 5.67
N LEU A 91 -20.77 7.51 6.18
CA LEU A 91 -19.94 6.50 5.51
C LEU A 91 -20.48 6.09 4.12
N LYS A 92 -21.78 5.80 4.01
CA LYS A 92 -22.39 5.38 2.74
C LYS A 92 -22.33 6.48 1.68
N GLN A 93 -22.72 7.69 2.07
CA GLN A 93 -22.71 8.82 1.14
C GLN A 93 -21.29 9.21 0.71
N LEU A 94 -20.34 9.23 1.65
CA LEU A 94 -18.96 9.55 1.35
C LEU A 94 -18.34 8.51 0.42
N TYR A 95 -18.61 7.22 0.66
CA TYR A 95 -18.13 6.14 -0.20
C TYR A 95 -18.70 6.24 -1.62
N ASN A 96 -20.00 6.53 -1.73
CA ASN A 96 -20.68 6.69 -3.03
C ASN A 96 -20.13 7.91 -3.79
N LEU A 97 -19.97 9.05 -3.10
CA LEU A 97 -19.36 10.24 -3.68
C LEU A 97 -17.93 9.99 -4.13
N ALA A 98 -17.14 9.27 -3.32
CA ALA A 98 -15.76 8.93 -3.66
C ALA A 98 -15.68 8.03 -4.91
N LEU A 99 -16.58 7.04 -5.07
CA LEU A 99 -16.64 6.21 -6.28
C LEU A 99 -16.94 7.04 -7.54
N LEU A 100 -17.94 7.91 -7.46
CA LEU A 100 -18.33 8.77 -8.61
C LEU A 100 -17.24 9.80 -8.93
N ALA A 101 -16.66 10.42 -7.90
CA ALA A 101 -15.57 11.38 -8.07
C ALA A 101 -14.31 10.72 -8.63
N PHE A 102 -14.00 9.47 -8.20
CA PHE A 102 -12.89 8.69 -8.74
C PHE A 102 -13.12 8.34 -10.22
N ALA A 103 -14.32 7.90 -10.57
CA ALA A 103 -14.71 7.62 -11.96
C ALA A 103 -14.62 8.88 -12.84
N GLY A 104 -15.09 10.02 -12.31
CA GLY A 104 -14.99 11.32 -13.00
C GLY A 104 -13.54 11.78 -13.18
N GLY A 105 -12.72 11.70 -12.13
CA GLY A 105 -11.28 12.00 -12.20
C GLY A 105 -10.55 11.08 -13.18
N SER A 106 -10.92 9.80 -13.20
CA SER A 106 -10.39 8.82 -14.16
C SER A 106 -10.78 9.16 -15.61
N ALA A 107 -12.02 9.56 -15.84
CA ALA A 107 -12.46 10.05 -17.16
C ALA A 107 -11.67 11.28 -17.61
N LEU A 108 -11.41 12.23 -16.71
CA LEU A 108 -10.56 13.39 -16.99
C LEU A 108 -9.14 12.98 -17.38
N CYS A 109 -8.52 12.02 -16.66
CA CYS A 109 -7.22 11.49 -17.04
C CYS A 109 -7.23 10.87 -18.45
N GLY A 110 -8.29 10.15 -18.80
CA GLY A 110 -8.44 9.53 -20.13
C GLY A 110 -8.54 10.53 -21.29
N ILE A 111 -9.06 11.74 -21.05
CA ILE A 111 -9.17 12.81 -22.06
C ILE A 111 -8.03 13.82 -22.03
N ALA A 112 -7.01 13.62 -21.18
CA ALA A 112 -5.88 14.54 -21.08
C ALA A 112 -5.18 14.71 -22.43
N GLY A 113 -4.96 15.98 -22.83
CA GLY A 113 -4.34 16.34 -24.10
C GLY A 113 -2.83 16.59 -23.99
N ASP A 114 -2.31 16.77 -22.80
CA ASP A 114 -0.90 17.03 -22.50
C ASP A 114 -0.52 16.49 -21.10
N LEU A 115 0.79 16.45 -20.84
CA LEU A 115 1.34 15.89 -19.59
C LEU A 115 0.88 16.68 -18.35
N ASN A 116 0.87 18.01 -18.42
CA ASN A 116 0.48 18.85 -17.28
C ASN A 116 -0.98 18.64 -16.89
N SER A 117 -1.88 18.58 -17.87
CA SER A 117 -3.29 18.29 -17.64
C SER A 117 -3.46 16.89 -17.05
N LEU A 118 -2.70 15.90 -17.52
CA LEU A 118 -2.73 14.55 -16.95
C LEU A 118 -2.30 14.54 -15.47
N VAL A 119 -1.20 15.20 -15.12
CA VAL A 119 -0.72 15.31 -13.73
C VAL A 119 -1.78 15.99 -12.84
N ILE A 120 -2.38 17.10 -13.28
CA ILE A 120 -3.44 17.79 -12.52
C ILE A 120 -4.66 16.87 -12.33
N PHE A 121 -5.10 16.19 -13.37
CA PHE A 121 -6.25 15.28 -13.28
C PHE A 121 -5.94 14.06 -12.40
N ARG A 122 -4.70 13.58 -12.37
CA ARG A 122 -4.24 12.56 -11.44
C ARG A 122 -4.31 13.01 -9.99
N ILE A 123 -3.90 14.24 -9.68
CA ILE A 123 -4.02 14.82 -8.34
C ILE A 123 -5.51 14.89 -7.94
N VAL A 124 -6.38 15.34 -8.84
CA VAL A 124 -7.84 15.39 -8.57
C VAL A 124 -8.40 13.98 -8.33
N GLN A 125 -8.03 13.01 -9.14
CA GLN A 125 -8.44 11.60 -9.01
C GLN A 125 -7.93 10.95 -7.71
N ALA A 126 -6.75 11.35 -7.24
CA ALA A 126 -6.15 10.81 -6.02
C ALA A 126 -6.96 11.15 -4.76
N VAL A 127 -7.65 12.29 -4.74
CA VAL A 127 -8.47 12.69 -3.57
C VAL A 127 -9.51 11.62 -3.23
N PRO A 128 -10.44 11.25 -4.10
CA PRO A 128 -11.35 10.13 -3.82
C PRO A 128 -10.65 8.79 -3.69
N GLY A 129 -9.53 8.57 -4.41
CA GLY A 129 -8.72 7.35 -4.32
C GLY A 129 -8.20 7.09 -2.92
N GLY A 130 -7.76 8.12 -2.20
CA GLY A 130 -7.31 8.01 -0.80
C GLY A 130 -8.44 7.72 0.20
N ILE A 131 -9.66 8.17 -0.11
CA ILE A 131 -10.85 7.98 0.74
C ILE A 131 -11.34 6.54 0.71
N LEU A 132 -11.37 5.90 -0.47
CA LEU A 132 -12.00 4.58 -0.67
C LEU A 132 -11.46 3.48 0.26
N PRO A 133 -10.14 3.24 0.41
CA PRO A 133 -9.64 2.18 1.29
C PRO A 133 -9.95 2.42 2.78
N VAL A 134 -9.88 3.68 3.21
CA VAL A 134 -10.16 4.08 4.60
C VAL A 134 -11.61 3.80 4.96
N ILE A 135 -12.54 4.22 4.11
CA ILE A 135 -13.98 4.02 4.34
C ILE A 135 -14.37 2.55 4.19
N THR A 136 -13.76 1.81 3.27
CA THR A 136 -13.96 0.35 3.14
C THR A 136 -13.70 -0.34 4.47
N LEU A 137 -12.54 -0.10 5.08
CA LEU A 137 -12.19 -0.68 6.38
C LEU A 137 -13.14 -0.21 7.49
N ALA A 138 -13.48 1.08 7.52
CA ALA A 138 -14.38 1.64 8.53
C ALA A 138 -15.80 1.04 8.46
N ILE A 139 -16.34 0.83 7.25
CA ILE A 139 -17.64 0.18 7.05
C ILE A 139 -17.55 -1.31 7.41
N LEU A 140 -16.51 -2.02 6.96
CA LEU A 140 -16.28 -3.43 7.27
C LEU A 140 -16.36 -3.68 8.78
N LEU A 141 -15.66 -2.88 9.58
CA LEU A 141 -15.62 -2.99 11.04
C LEU A 141 -17.00 -2.77 11.69
N ARG A 142 -17.95 -2.14 10.98
CA ARG A 142 -19.32 -1.89 11.48
C ARG A 142 -20.35 -2.91 11.03
N ILE A 143 -20.19 -3.49 9.82
CA ILE A 143 -21.19 -4.43 9.27
C ILE A 143 -20.89 -5.89 9.63
N VAL A 144 -19.62 -6.21 9.92
CA VAL A 144 -19.20 -7.59 10.17
C VAL A 144 -19.29 -7.92 11.66
N PRO A 145 -19.97 -9.02 12.04
CA PRO A 145 -19.95 -9.52 13.40
C PRO A 145 -18.53 -9.86 13.87
N ARG A 146 -18.21 -9.58 15.13
CA ARG A 146 -16.85 -9.77 15.67
C ARG A 146 -16.30 -11.19 15.49
N HIS A 147 -17.16 -12.22 15.57
CA HIS A 147 -16.76 -13.62 15.41
C HIS A 147 -16.44 -14.04 13.95
N GLN A 148 -16.72 -13.17 12.97
CA GLN A 148 -16.43 -13.38 11.54
C GLN A 148 -15.49 -12.30 10.99
N LEU A 149 -14.94 -11.47 11.88
CA LEU A 149 -14.12 -10.33 11.48
C LEU A 149 -12.84 -10.76 10.74
N GLY A 150 -12.22 -11.86 11.18
CA GLY A 150 -11.05 -12.41 10.50
C GLY A 150 -11.34 -12.86 9.08
N SER A 151 -12.44 -13.58 8.87
CA SER A 151 -12.86 -14.00 7.53
C SER A 151 -13.12 -12.83 6.60
N ALA A 152 -13.82 -11.79 7.09
CA ALA A 152 -14.07 -10.57 6.31
C ALA A 152 -12.80 -9.78 6.01
N MET A 153 -11.89 -9.67 6.98
CA MET A 153 -10.60 -9.03 6.80
C MET A 153 -9.71 -9.80 5.82
N GLY A 154 -9.79 -11.13 5.82
CA GLY A 154 -9.11 -11.95 4.82
C GLY A 154 -9.57 -11.65 3.40
N LEU A 155 -10.88 -11.48 3.17
CA LEU A 155 -11.42 -11.05 1.87
C LEU A 155 -11.02 -9.61 1.52
N TYR A 156 -11.01 -8.69 2.50
CA TYR A 156 -10.52 -7.33 2.32
C TYR A 156 -9.06 -7.31 1.88
N GLY A 157 -8.22 -8.14 2.49
CA GLY A 157 -6.81 -8.28 2.13
C GLY A 157 -6.58 -8.79 0.71
N LEU A 158 -7.44 -9.67 0.22
CA LEU A 158 -7.40 -10.11 -1.16
C LEU A 158 -7.51 -8.93 -2.12
N GLY A 159 -8.42 -7.98 -1.85
CA GLY A 159 -8.56 -6.77 -2.66
C GLY A 159 -7.30 -5.89 -2.67
N ILE A 160 -6.57 -5.80 -1.55
CA ILE A 160 -5.35 -4.99 -1.44
C ILE A 160 -4.18 -5.63 -2.21
N VAL A 161 -4.03 -6.94 -2.10
CA VAL A 161 -2.83 -7.64 -2.63
C VAL A 161 -2.98 -8.02 -4.09
N PHE A 162 -4.19 -8.40 -4.49
CA PHE A 162 -4.43 -8.88 -5.85
C PHE A 162 -4.42 -7.73 -6.88
N ALA A 163 -4.82 -6.53 -6.49
CA ALA A 163 -4.83 -5.37 -7.37
C ALA A 163 -3.44 -5.00 -7.91
N PRO A 164 -2.37 -4.85 -7.08
CA PRO A 164 -1.03 -4.61 -7.58
C PRO A 164 -0.49 -5.73 -8.44
N GLY A 165 -0.87 -6.98 -8.17
CA GLY A 165 -0.44 -8.15 -8.95
C GLY A 165 -1.05 -8.20 -10.35
N ILE A 166 -2.31 -7.83 -10.50
CA ILE A 166 -3.00 -7.80 -11.81
C ILE A 166 -2.65 -6.54 -12.62
N GLY A 167 -2.35 -5.42 -11.94
CA GLY A 167 -2.12 -4.13 -12.58
C GLY A 167 -1.15 -4.19 -13.77
N PRO A 168 0.08 -4.71 -13.60
CA PRO A 168 1.03 -4.81 -14.70
C PRO A 168 0.58 -5.69 -15.85
N VAL A 169 -0.13 -6.78 -15.60
CA VAL A 169 -0.62 -7.68 -16.63
C VAL A 169 -1.74 -7.02 -17.43
N LEU A 170 -2.73 -6.46 -16.75
CA LEU A 170 -3.85 -5.78 -17.39
C LEU A 170 -3.40 -4.49 -18.08
N GLY A 171 -2.54 -3.71 -17.43
CA GLY A 171 -1.97 -2.48 -17.97
C GLY A 171 -1.13 -2.76 -19.21
N GLY A 172 -0.24 -3.75 -19.16
CA GLY A 172 0.58 -4.18 -20.28
C GLY A 172 -0.28 -4.59 -21.48
N TYR A 173 -1.32 -5.40 -21.25
CA TYR A 173 -2.25 -5.78 -22.31
C TYR A 173 -2.95 -4.56 -22.95
N LEU A 174 -3.48 -3.64 -22.14
CA LEU A 174 -4.18 -2.46 -22.65
C LEU A 174 -3.25 -1.50 -23.39
N VAL A 175 -2.02 -1.32 -22.91
CA VAL A 175 -1.02 -0.44 -23.52
C VAL A 175 -0.50 -1.01 -24.85
N GLU A 176 -0.24 -2.32 -24.89
CA GLU A 176 0.35 -2.98 -26.06
C GLU A 176 -0.66 -3.24 -27.18
N TYR A 177 -1.87 -3.72 -26.85
CA TYR A 177 -2.85 -4.19 -27.83
C TYR A 177 -4.03 -3.24 -28.06
N ALA A 178 -4.14 -2.14 -27.29
CA ALA A 178 -5.26 -1.22 -27.44
C ALA A 178 -4.82 0.25 -27.36
N ASN A 179 -5.09 0.91 -26.24
CA ASN A 179 -4.70 2.30 -25.98
C ASN A 179 -4.48 2.51 -24.48
N TRP A 180 -3.37 3.15 -24.11
CA TRP A 180 -3.05 3.42 -22.71
C TRP A 180 -4.15 4.20 -21.97
N ARG A 181 -4.94 5.04 -22.65
CA ARG A 181 -6.05 5.78 -22.04
C ARG A 181 -7.13 4.85 -21.45
N LEU A 182 -7.22 3.61 -21.93
CA LEU A 182 -8.16 2.61 -21.41
C LEU A 182 -7.86 2.19 -19.97
N ILE A 183 -6.60 2.35 -19.51
CA ILE A 183 -6.27 2.11 -18.09
C ILE A 183 -7.05 3.02 -17.16
N PHE A 184 -7.42 4.21 -17.62
CA PHE A 184 -8.27 5.15 -16.90
C PHE A 184 -9.75 4.85 -17.16
N TYR A 185 -10.15 4.67 -18.41
CA TYR A 185 -11.57 4.47 -18.75
C TYR A 185 -12.18 3.20 -18.15
N ILE A 186 -11.39 2.17 -17.83
CA ILE A 186 -11.88 0.96 -17.15
C ILE A 186 -12.50 1.27 -15.77
N ASN A 187 -12.03 2.33 -15.09
CA ASN A 187 -12.52 2.74 -13.79
C ASN A 187 -13.91 3.40 -13.87
N VAL A 188 -14.28 3.96 -15.03
CA VAL A 188 -15.54 4.70 -15.19
C VAL A 188 -16.77 3.78 -15.03
N PRO A 189 -16.91 2.70 -15.80
CA PRO A 189 -18.03 1.78 -15.61
C PRO A 189 -18.02 1.10 -14.24
N ILE A 190 -16.85 0.75 -13.71
CA ILE A 190 -16.73 0.11 -12.39
C ILE A 190 -17.20 1.08 -11.30
N GLY A 191 -16.79 2.36 -11.36
CA GLY A 191 -17.18 3.36 -10.38
C GLY A 191 -18.66 3.68 -10.40
N ILE A 192 -19.28 3.79 -11.59
CA ILE A 192 -20.72 4.05 -11.75
C ILE A 192 -21.53 2.84 -11.24
N LEU A 193 -21.20 1.63 -11.68
CA LEU A 193 -21.89 0.41 -11.24
C LEU A 193 -21.67 0.14 -9.74
N GLY A 194 -20.45 0.44 -9.24
CA GLY A 194 -20.14 0.36 -7.82
C GLY A 194 -21.00 1.33 -7.01
N ALA A 195 -21.15 2.58 -7.45
CA ALA A 195 -21.98 3.58 -6.78
C ALA A 195 -23.47 3.17 -6.74
N LEU A 196 -23.98 2.61 -7.83
CA LEU A 196 -25.33 2.05 -7.88
C LEU A 196 -25.47 0.88 -6.89
N ALA A 197 -24.52 -0.05 -6.89
CA ALA A 197 -24.52 -1.19 -5.99
C ALA A 197 -24.45 -0.76 -4.51
N VAL A 198 -23.59 0.21 -4.17
CA VAL A 198 -23.52 0.82 -2.83
C VAL A 198 -24.87 1.40 -2.40
N THR A 199 -25.54 2.10 -3.31
CA THR A 199 -26.84 2.72 -3.03
C THR A 199 -27.90 1.66 -2.68
N LEU A 200 -27.89 0.52 -3.36
CA LEU A 200 -28.86 -0.57 -3.19
C LEU A 200 -28.53 -1.48 -2.00
N VAL A 201 -27.25 -1.77 -1.78
CA VAL A 201 -26.81 -2.87 -0.88
C VAL A 201 -26.38 -2.37 0.50
N LEU A 202 -25.72 -1.20 0.61
CA LEU A 202 -25.22 -0.74 1.90
C LEU A 202 -26.34 -0.12 2.77
N PRO A 203 -26.35 -0.45 4.08
CA PRO A 203 -27.25 0.20 5.03
C PRO A 203 -26.85 1.67 5.25
N GLN A 204 -27.78 2.44 5.80
CA GLN A 204 -27.46 3.79 6.26
C GLN A 204 -26.71 3.72 7.60
N PHE A 205 -25.69 4.55 7.73
CA PHE A 205 -24.93 4.68 8.97
C PHE A 205 -25.27 6.00 9.66
N PRO A 206 -25.34 6.03 11.00
CA PRO A 206 -25.57 7.26 11.73
C PRO A 206 -24.41 8.25 11.49
N ARG A 207 -24.77 9.51 11.31
CA ARG A 207 -23.83 10.62 11.19
C ARG A 207 -23.50 11.15 12.59
N LEU A 208 -22.26 11.48 12.83
CA LEU A 208 -21.83 12.18 14.03
C LEU A 208 -21.82 13.68 13.73
N ALA A 209 -23.02 14.28 13.64
CA ALA A 209 -23.14 15.72 13.38
C ALA A 209 -22.62 16.51 14.58
N GLY A 210 -21.86 17.60 14.32
CA GLY A 210 -21.46 18.56 15.34
C GLY A 210 -19.96 18.64 15.61
N ARG A 211 -19.13 17.74 15.12
CA ARG A 211 -17.66 17.84 15.23
C ARG A 211 -17.15 19.03 14.40
N ARG A 212 -16.40 19.93 15.06
CA ARG A 212 -15.73 21.02 14.37
C ARG A 212 -14.56 20.48 13.55
N PHE A 213 -14.29 21.15 12.41
CA PHE A 213 -13.11 20.81 11.61
C PHE A 213 -11.86 21.40 12.26
N ASP A 214 -10.91 20.57 12.57
CA ASP A 214 -9.59 21.00 13.03
C ASP A 214 -8.71 21.37 11.84
N LEU A 215 -8.77 22.66 11.48
CA LEU A 215 -7.99 23.19 10.35
C LEU A 215 -6.48 23.15 10.66
N LEU A 216 -6.06 23.46 11.88
CA LEU A 216 -4.65 23.48 12.26
C LEU A 216 -4.07 22.05 12.29
N GLY A 217 -4.78 21.10 12.90
CA GLY A 217 -4.41 19.70 12.84
C GLY A 217 -4.34 19.17 11.43
N PHE A 218 -5.30 19.55 10.57
CA PHE A 218 -5.26 19.14 9.14
C PHE A 218 -4.05 19.72 8.40
N LEU A 219 -3.80 21.04 8.52
CA LEU A 219 -2.68 21.68 7.81
C LEU A 219 -1.33 21.11 8.26
N THR A 220 -1.16 20.84 9.55
CA THR A 220 0.10 20.28 10.05
C THR A 220 0.30 18.83 9.63
N VAL A 221 -0.71 17.96 9.71
CA VAL A 221 -0.57 16.58 9.26
C VAL A 221 -0.45 16.49 7.74
N ALA A 222 -1.19 17.28 7.00
CA ALA A 222 -1.18 17.29 5.54
C ALA A 222 0.18 17.77 4.99
N SER A 223 0.69 18.91 5.50
CA SER A 223 2.02 19.40 5.08
C SER A 223 3.16 18.50 5.56
N GLY A 224 3.06 17.95 6.77
CA GLY A 224 4.05 17.01 7.30
C GLY A 224 4.11 15.71 6.50
N LEU A 225 2.96 15.12 6.15
CA LEU A 225 2.92 13.92 5.31
C LEU A 225 3.35 14.21 3.87
N PHE A 226 2.93 15.34 3.31
CA PHE A 226 3.35 15.75 1.96
C PHE A 226 4.87 15.86 1.86
N THR A 227 5.49 16.62 2.77
CA THR A 227 6.95 16.82 2.77
C THR A 227 7.71 15.54 3.08
N LEU A 228 7.18 14.66 3.94
CA LEU A 228 7.75 13.35 4.22
C LEU A 228 7.77 12.46 2.96
N LEU A 229 6.60 12.33 2.33
CA LEU A 229 6.45 11.50 1.15
C LEU A 229 7.24 12.07 -0.05
N LEU A 230 7.28 13.40 -0.19
CA LEU A 230 8.10 14.06 -1.22
C LEU A 230 9.59 13.80 -0.98
N ALA A 231 10.07 13.98 0.26
CA ALA A 231 11.48 13.72 0.59
C ALA A 231 11.88 12.26 0.35
N THR A 232 10.98 11.31 0.63
CA THR A 232 11.24 9.88 0.39
C THR A 232 11.15 9.50 -1.09
N SER A 233 10.32 10.20 -1.89
CA SER A 233 10.20 9.98 -3.34
C SER A 233 11.40 10.56 -4.09
N GLU A 234 11.82 11.78 -3.74
CA GLU A 234 12.86 12.52 -4.46
C GLU A 234 14.28 12.35 -3.85
N GLY A 235 14.39 11.57 -2.77
CA GLY A 235 15.65 11.43 -2.03
C GLY A 235 16.80 10.88 -2.88
N GLU A 236 16.53 9.98 -3.82
CA GLU A 236 17.53 9.46 -4.75
C GLU A 236 17.93 10.50 -5.80
N ASN A 237 16.96 11.18 -6.41
CA ASN A 237 17.16 12.15 -7.49
C ASN A 237 17.86 13.42 -6.99
N TRP A 238 17.44 13.95 -5.83
CA TRP A 238 18.01 15.18 -5.28
C TRP A 238 19.18 14.94 -4.33
N GLY A 239 19.46 13.66 -3.98
CA GLY A 239 20.49 13.23 -3.05
C GLY A 239 20.05 13.28 -1.59
N TRP A 240 20.16 12.15 -0.89
CA TRP A 240 19.68 11.96 0.50
C TRP A 240 20.25 12.96 1.52
N THR A 241 21.48 13.45 1.28
CA THR A 241 22.19 14.42 2.14
C THR A 241 22.10 15.85 1.65
N SER A 242 21.34 16.13 0.60
CA SER A 242 21.16 17.48 0.05
C SER A 242 20.36 18.38 1.02
N TYR A 243 20.65 19.66 0.99
CA TYR A 243 19.92 20.64 1.83
C TYR A 243 18.39 20.62 1.59
N PRO A 244 17.87 20.52 0.35
CA PRO A 244 16.43 20.39 0.13
C PRO A 244 15.81 19.19 0.84
N ILE A 245 16.40 17.99 0.70
CA ILE A 245 15.88 16.75 1.31
C ILE A 245 15.95 16.83 2.85
N LEU A 246 17.07 17.29 3.40
CA LEU A 246 17.21 17.49 4.85
C LEU A 246 16.21 18.53 5.39
N GLY A 247 15.97 19.59 4.62
CA GLY A 247 14.97 20.61 4.93
C GLY A 247 13.54 20.04 4.95
N LEU A 248 13.19 19.22 3.94
CA LEU A 248 11.89 18.54 3.87
C LEU A 248 11.68 17.58 5.05
N PHE A 249 12.68 16.76 5.40
CA PHE A 249 12.59 15.87 6.56
C PHE A 249 12.47 16.65 7.88
N THR A 250 13.27 17.72 8.06
CA THR A 250 13.21 18.56 9.25
C THR A 250 11.83 19.19 9.40
N TYR A 251 11.32 19.80 8.33
CA TYR A 251 9.97 20.38 8.32
C TYR A 251 8.90 19.32 8.62
N SER A 252 8.98 18.15 8.00
CA SER A 252 8.05 17.04 8.23
C SER A 252 8.02 16.63 9.70
N ILE A 253 9.19 16.39 10.31
CA ILE A 253 9.29 15.99 11.71
C ILE A 253 8.69 17.07 12.64
N LEU A 254 9.01 18.34 12.40
CA LEU A 254 8.48 19.44 13.20
C LEU A 254 6.95 19.60 13.03
N SER A 255 6.46 19.48 11.79
CA SER A 255 5.04 19.61 11.48
C SER A 255 4.22 18.46 12.07
N LEU A 256 4.72 17.21 11.96
CA LEU A 256 4.07 16.04 12.57
C LEU A 256 4.16 16.05 14.11
N ALA A 257 5.24 16.56 14.68
CA ALA A 257 5.34 16.76 16.13
C ALA A 257 4.31 17.81 16.60
N LEU A 258 4.19 18.92 15.87
CA LEU A 258 3.19 19.96 16.15
C LEU A 258 1.76 19.40 16.00
N PHE A 259 1.50 18.58 14.98
CA PHE A 259 0.23 17.87 14.82
C PHE A 259 -0.11 17.04 16.05
N VAL A 260 0.85 16.26 16.59
CA VAL A 260 0.61 15.45 17.79
C VAL A 260 0.25 16.33 18.99
N VAL A 261 0.91 17.47 19.17
CA VAL A 261 0.58 18.41 20.26
C VAL A 261 -0.84 18.96 20.09
N ILE A 262 -1.20 19.42 18.88
CA ILE A 262 -2.54 19.96 18.59
C ILE A 262 -3.62 18.91 18.86
N GLU A 263 -3.44 17.67 18.36
CA GLU A 263 -4.42 16.58 18.53
C GLU A 263 -4.63 16.14 19.97
N LEU A 264 -3.63 16.35 20.83
CA LEU A 264 -3.77 16.07 22.28
C LEU A 264 -4.53 17.16 23.02
N GLU A 265 -4.48 18.41 22.54
CA GLU A 265 -5.07 19.57 23.20
C GLU A 265 -6.49 19.88 22.70
N VAL A 266 -6.77 19.65 21.40
CA VAL A 266 -8.07 19.98 20.79
C VAL A 266 -9.17 19.05 21.29
N ALA A 267 -10.37 19.62 21.52
CA ALA A 267 -11.54 18.87 21.99
C ALA A 267 -12.10 17.92 20.93
N ASP A 268 -12.10 18.35 19.65
CA ASP A 268 -12.57 17.58 18.50
C ASP A 268 -11.40 17.28 17.55
N PRO A 269 -10.49 16.36 17.90
CA PRO A 269 -9.31 16.05 17.10
C PRO A 269 -9.66 15.47 15.74
N LEU A 270 -8.88 15.78 14.70
CA LEU A 270 -9.05 15.23 13.34
C LEU A 270 -8.85 13.71 13.35
N LEU A 271 -7.75 13.27 13.95
CA LEU A 271 -7.39 11.88 14.19
C LEU A 271 -7.20 11.67 15.69
N ASP A 272 -8.08 10.92 16.34
CA ASP A 272 -7.95 10.65 17.77
C ASP A 272 -6.72 9.77 18.07
N ILE A 273 -5.53 10.39 18.19
CA ILE A 273 -4.27 9.69 18.47
C ILE A 273 -4.27 9.00 19.84
N ARG A 274 -5.23 9.31 20.73
CA ARG A 274 -5.42 8.58 22.00
C ARG A 274 -5.75 7.09 21.78
N ILE A 275 -6.03 6.69 20.54
CA ILE A 275 -6.17 5.28 20.13
C ILE A 275 -4.88 4.49 20.37
N PHE A 276 -3.71 5.11 20.32
CA PHE A 276 -2.42 4.46 20.65
C PHE A 276 -2.32 3.93 22.08
N ARG A 277 -3.24 4.30 22.99
CA ARG A 277 -3.36 3.69 24.32
C ARG A 277 -3.73 2.22 24.27
N TYR A 278 -4.39 1.77 23.20
CA TYR A 278 -4.73 0.36 23.03
C TYR A 278 -3.48 -0.41 22.55
N PHE A 279 -2.77 -1.03 23.51
CA PHE A 279 -1.50 -1.72 23.24
C PHE A 279 -1.58 -2.69 22.04
N ALA A 280 -2.66 -3.48 21.95
CA ALA A 280 -2.83 -4.43 20.84
C ALA A 280 -2.91 -3.72 19.47
N TYR A 281 -3.55 -2.54 19.41
CA TYR A 281 -3.61 -1.74 18.19
C TYR A 281 -2.24 -1.15 17.83
N THR A 282 -1.56 -0.53 18.79
CA THR A 282 -0.23 0.06 18.57
C THR A 282 0.79 -1.00 18.15
N ASN A 283 0.80 -2.14 18.85
CA ASN A 283 1.68 -3.27 18.49
C ASN A 283 1.38 -3.81 17.10
N SER A 284 0.09 -3.90 16.71
CA SER A 284 -0.28 -4.34 15.36
C SER A 284 0.19 -3.34 14.29
N LEU A 285 0.11 -2.03 14.54
CA LEU A 285 0.61 -1.01 13.63
C LEU A 285 2.14 -1.09 13.45
N MET A 286 2.89 -1.32 14.52
CA MET A 286 4.35 -1.52 14.43
C MET A 286 4.71 -2.75 13.60
N LEU A 287 4.03 -3.87 13.82
CA LEU A 287 4.24 -5.09 13.02
C LEU A 287 3.85 -4.89 11.56
N ILE A 288 2.76 -4.17 11.29
CA ILE A 288 2.35 -3.82 9.92
C ILE A 288 3.38 -2.88 9.27
N ALA A 289 3.96 -1.94 10.02
CA ALA A 289 5.01 -1.07 9.50
C ALA A 289 6.22 -1.88 9.01
N VAL A 290 6.67 -2.85 9.79
CA VAL A 290 7.74 -3.78 9.38
C VAL A 290 7.33 -4.58 8.15
N LEU A 291 6.14 -5.18 8.14
CA LEU A 291 5.66 -5.96 6.99
C LEU A 291 5.53 -5.12 5.72
N MET A 292 5.11 -3.85 5.83
CA MET A 292 5.04 -2.92 4.70
C MET A 292 6.43 -2.60 4.15
N THR A 293 7.42 -2.34 5.01
CA THR A 293 8.81 -2.13 4.60
C THR A 293 9.34 -3.33 3.80
N VAL A 294 9.16 -4.54 4.32
CA VAL A 294 9.57 -5.77 3.63
C VAL A 294 8.83 -5.93 2.29
N MET A 295 7.51 -5.74 2.29
CA MET A 295 6.68 -5.92 1.09
C MET A 295 7.05 -4.93 -0.02
N TYR A 296 7.21 -3.64 0.31
CA TYR A 296 7.58 -2.62 -0.68
C TYR A 296 9.03 -2.78 -1.14
N GLY A 297 9.96 -3.11 -0.24
CA GLY A 297 11.35 -3.39 -0.61
C GLY A 297 11.45 -4.52 -1.63
N ILE A 298 10.80 -5.65 -1.35
CA ILE A 298 10.82 -6.81 -2.26
C ILE A 298 10.12 -6.51 -3.59
N LEU A 299 8.95 -5.84 -3.54
CA LEU A 299 8.19 -5.48 -4.73
C LEU A 299 8.99 -4.54 -5.65
N PHE A 300 9.89 -3.72 -5.09
CA PHE A 300 10.71 -2.78 -5.83
C PHE A 300 12.02 -3.42 -6.31
N TYR A 301 12.77 -4.09 -5.43
CA TYR A 301 14.11 -4.56 -5.76
C TYR A 301 14.16 -5.87 -6.55
N ILE A 302 13.27 -6.82 -6.29
CA ILE A 302 13.31 -8.10 -7.01
C ILE A 302 13.10 -7.93 -8.53
N PRO A 303 12.10 -7.17 -9.01
CA PRO A 303 11.99 -6.91 -10.44
C PRO A 303 13.20 -6.18 -11.02
N GLN A 304 13.86 -5.29 -10.26
CA GLN A 304 15.07 -4.61 -10.72
C GLN A 304 16.25 -5.57 -10.90
N VAL A 305 16.47 -6.49 -9.94
CA VAL A 305 17.48 -7.55 -10.08
C VAL A 305 17.25 -8.35 -11.34
N LEU A 306 16.02 -8.79 -11.55
CA LEU A 306 15.66 -9.63 -12.70
C LEU A 306 15.86 -8.90 -14.04
N GLN A 307 15.55 -7.59 -14.09
CA GLN A 307 15.66 -6.81 -15.32
C GLN A 307 17.09 -6.29 -15.56
N LEU A 308 17.71 -5.67 -14.54
CA LEU A 308 19.00 -5.01 -14.71
C LEU A 308 20.19 -5.97 -14.65
N VAL A 309 20.08 -7.05 -13.85
CA VAL A 309 21.17 -7.99 -13.62
C VAL A 309 21.05 -9.21 -14.53
N GLN A 310 19.87 -9.82 -14.56
CA GLN A 310 19.64 -11.03 -15.34
C GLN A 310 19.14 -10.76 -16.77
N GLY A 311 18.86 -9.49 -17.12
CA GLY A 311 18.47 -9.07 -18.48
C GLY A 311 17.09 -9.52 -18.90
N TRP A 312 16.18 -9.86 -17.95
CA TRP A 312 14.85 -10.35 -18.29
C TRP A 312 13.92 -9.20 -18.67
N GLY A 313 13.04 -9.44 -19.64
CA GLY A 313 11.98 -8.48 -19.95
C GLY A 313 11.01 -8.31 -18.76
N ALA A 314 10.37 -7.14 -18.68
CA ALA A 314 9.46 -6.77 -17.58
C ALA A 314 8.32 -7.80 -17.36
N PHE A 315 7.80 -8.40 -18.42
CA PHE A 315 6.78 -9.46 -18.34
C PHE A 315 7.29 -10.71 -17.59
N ASN A 316 8.50 -11.18 -17.91
CA ASN A 316 9.11 -12.34 -17.25
C ASN A 316 9.46 -12.05 -15.79
N ALA A 317 9.91 -10.83 -15.47
CA ALA A 317 10.16 -10.38 -14.12
C ALA A 317 8.85 -10.39 -13.31
N GLY A 318 7.76 -9.84 -13.88
CA GLY A 318 6.42 -9.87 -13.26
C GLY A 318 5.90 -11.28 -13.02
N LEU A 319 6.06 -12.20 -13.99
CA LEU A 319 5.67 -13.61 -13.82
C LEU A 319 6.45 -14.32 -12.70
N THR A 320 7.65 -13.84 -12.38
CA THR A 320 8.46 -14.44 -11.30
C THR A 320 7.96 -14.03 -9.92
N VAL A 321 7.39 -12.84 -9.80
CA VAL A 321 6.80 -12.33 -8.54
C VAL A 321 5.33 -12.77 -8.38
N LEU A 322 4.64 -13.11 -9.47
CA LEU A 322 3.23 -13.50 -9.46
C LEU A 322 2.86 -14.61 -8.46
N PRO A 323 3.66 -15.68 -8.25
CA PRO A 323 3.36 -16.73 -7.28
C PRO A 323 3.19 -16.21 -5.84
N GLN A 324 3.94 -15.19 -5.45
CA GLN A 324 3.77 -14.52 -4.16
C GLN A 324 2.35 -13.97 -3.99
N ALA A 325 1.89 -13.17 -4.95
CA ALA A 325 0.56 -12.56 -4.92
C ALA A 325 -0.55 -13.62 -4.98
N ALA A 326 -0.38 -14.66 -5.80
CA ALA A 326 -1.35 -15.75 -5.93
C ALA A 326 -1.51 -16.54 -4.62
N VAL A 327 -0.39 -16.87 -3.94
CA VAL A 327 -0.42 -17.57 -2.65
C VAL A 327 -1.01 -16.67 -1.56
N MET A 328 -0.65 -15.40 -1.52
CA MET A 328 -1.26 -14.44 -0.58
C MET A 328 -2.78 -14.35 -0.79
N ALA A 329 -3.26 -14.30 -2.03
CA ALA A 329 -4.68 -14.23 -2.35
C ALA A 329 -5.47 -15.44 -1.81
N VAL A 330 -4.88 -16.64 -1.79
CA VAL A 330 -5.49 -17.84 -1.22
C VAL A 330 -5.37 -17.89 0.30
N LEU A 331 -4.20 -17.52 0.81
CA LEU A 331 -3.92 -17.68 2.25
C LEU A 331 -4.52 -16.58 3.12
N MET A 332 -4.71 -15.35 2.63
CA MET A 332 -5.32 -14.28 3.44
C MET A 332 -6.73 -14.62 3.92
N PRO A 333 -7.67 -15.10 3.08
CA PRO A 333 -8.97 -15.56 3.56
C PRO A 333 -8.89 -16.77 4.49
N LEU A 334 -7.93 -17.67 4.25
CA LEU A 334 -7.71 -18.83 5.13
C LEU A 334 -7.17 -18.39 6.50
N ALA A 335 -6.18 -17.51 6.52
CA ALA A 335 -5.62 -16.93 7.75
C ALA A 335 -6.68 -16.15 8.54
N GLY A 336 -7.60 -15.47 7.86
CA GLY A 336 -8.74 -14.84 8.48
C GLY A 336 -9.67 -15.83 9.17
N ARG A 337 -9.97 -16.98 8.55
CA ARG A 337 -10.76 -18.06 9.18
C ARG A 337 -10.02 -18.70 10.36
N ILE A 338 -8.71 -18.86 10.24
CA ILE A 338 -7.87 -19.36 11.34
C ILE A 338 -7.91 -18.37 12.50
N TYR A 339 -7.80 -17.06 12.22
CA TYR A 339 -7.95 -16.01 13.22
C TYR A 339 -9.27 -16.10 13.96
N ASP A 340 -10.40 -16.29 13.28
CA ASP A 340 -11.73 -16.38 13.89
C ASP A 340 -11.82 -17.55 14.88
N ARG A 341 -11.01 -18.64 14.71
CA ARG A 341 -11.04 -19.84 15.57
C ARG A 341 -10.04 -19.78 16.72
N ILE A 342 -8.80 -19.35 16.46
CA ILE A 342 -7.69 -19.46 17.42
C ILE A 342 -7.03 -18.11 17.77
N GLY A 343 -7.56 -17.01 17.20
CA GLY A 343 -7.02 -15.66 17.42
C GLY A 343 -5.77 -15.34 16.60
N PRO A 344 -5.17 -14.13 16.80
CA PRO A 344 -4.06 -13.64 15.98
C PRO A 344 -2.71 -14.29 16.26
N ARG A 345 -2.48 -14.75 17.48
CA ARG A 345 -1.14 -15.10 17.99
C ARG A 345 -0.41 -16.11 17.11
N TRP A 346 -1.01 -17.25 16.86
CA TRP A 346 -0.37 -18.34 16.14
C TRP A 346 -0.17 -18.07 14.65
N PRO A 347 -1.20 -17.64 13.89
CA PRO A 347 -1.00 -17.36 12.47
C PRO A 347 -0.02 -16.20 12.25
N ALA A 348 -0.05 -15.16 13.10
CA ALA A 348 0.90 -14.05 13.02
C ALA A 348 2.34 -14.50 13.30
N THR A 349 2.57 -15.28 14.36
CA THR A 349 3.93 -15.74 14.72
C THR A 349 4.51 -16.65 13.63
N ILE A 350 3.73 -17.63 13.17
CA ILE A 350 4.15 -18.55 12.10
C ILE A 350 4.42 -17.75 10.81
N GLY A 351 3.50 -16.86 10.44
CA GLY A 351 3.66 -16.04 9.25
C GLY A 351 4.90 -15.15 9.31
N LEU A 352 5.14 -14.45 10.42
CA LEU A 352 6.35 -13.61 10.60
C LEU A 352 7.64 -14.43 10.56
N SER A 353 7.65 -15.64 11.16
CA SER A 353 8.81 -16.53 11.08
C SER A 353 9.11 -16.94 9.64
N ILE A 354 8.07 -17.26 8.86
CA ILE A 354 8.22 -17.58 7.43
C ILE A 354 8.71 -16.36 6.65
N VAL A 355 8.18 -15.15 6.92
CA VAL A 355 8.68 -13.91 6.30
C VAL A 355 10.16 -13.73 6.59
N ALA A 356 10.60 -13.87 7.85
CA ALA A 356 12.00 -13.73 8.23
C ALA A 356 12.90 -14.75 7.50
N VAL A 357 12.48 -16.01 7.44
CA VAL A 357 13.22 -17.06 6.71
C VAL A 357 13.27 -16.74 5.21
N SER A 358 12.16 -16.32 4.63
CA SER A 358 12.09 -15.99 3.19
C SER A 358 12.97 -14.78 2.85
N THR A 359 12.97 -13.75 3.69
CA THR A 359 13.81 -12.56 3.52
C THR A 359 15.29 -12.94 3.62
N TYR A 360 15.64 -13.80 4.60
CA TYR A 360 17.00 -14.33 4.70
C TYR A 360 17.42 -15.16 3.47
N LEU A 361 16.50 -15.95 2.89
CA LEU A 361 16.79 -16.71 1.67
C LEU A 361 17.00 -15.79 0.44
N LEU A 362 16.45 -14.58 0.43
CA LEU A 362 16.70 -13.59 -0.61
C LEU A 362 18.16 -13.09 -0.60
N HIS A 363 18.84 -13.11 0.56
CA HIS A 363 20.26 -12.82 0.66
C HIS A 363 21.14 -13.79 -0.18
N THR A 364 20.67 -14.96 -0.51
CA THR A 364 21.42 -15.95 -1.30
C THR A 364 21.25 -15.81 -2.82
N ILE A 365 20.55 -14.75 -3.31
CA ILE A 365 20.30 -14.53 -4.72
C ILE A 365 21.57 -13.96 -5.38
N THR A 366 22.10 -14.68 -6.36
CA THR A 366 23.26 -14.29 -7.17
C THR A 366 22.84 -13.97 -8.61
N VAL A 367 23.77 -13.47 -9.40
CA VAL A 367 23.57 -13.22 -10.84
C VAL A 367 23.08 -14.46 -11.59
N ASP A 368 23.59 -15.65 -11.18
CA ASP A 368 23.32 -16.93 -11.82
C ASP A 368 22.16 -17.70 -11.18
N THR A 369 21.44 -17.12 -10.21
CA THR A 369 20.37 -17.80 -9.52
C THR A 369 19.23 -18.17 -10.46
N ALA A 370 18.89 -19.46 -10.52
CA ALA A 370 17.83 -19.95 -11.39
C ALA A 370 16.48 -19.31 -11.04
N ARG A 371 15.72 -18.94 -12.08
CA ARG A 371 14.35 -18.37 -11.95
C ARG A 371 13.48 -19.15 -10.99
N GLN A 372 13.53 -20.48 -11.09
CA GLN A 372 12.71 -21.37 -10.28
C GLN A 372 12.99 -21.23 -8.78
N HIS A 373 14.26 -21.00 -8.41
CA HIS A 373 14.62 -20.74 -7.02
C HIS A 373 14.00 -19.44 -6.50
N ILE A 374 14.10 -18.35 -7.27
CA ILE A 374 13.50 -17.07 -6.93
C ILE A 374 11.98 -17.21 -6.78
N MET A 375 11.31 -17.90 -7.71
CA MET A 375 9.87 -18.18 -7.62
C MET A 375 9.50 -18.95 -6.34
N TRP A 376 10.31 -19.91 -5.91
CA TRP A 376 10.10 -20.66 -4.67
C TRP A 376 10.22 -19.74 -3.44
N VAL A 377 11.24 -18.91 -3.38
CA VAL A 377 11.44 -17.97 -2.28
C VAL A 377 10.29 -16.95 -2.24
N MET A 378 9.85 -16.42 -3.41
CA MET A 378 8.68 -15.55 -3.51
C MET A 378 7.39 -16.25 -3.05
N THR A 379 7.21 -17.52 -3.40
CA THR A 379 6.07 -18.31 -2.95
C THR A 379 6.07 -18.46 -1.43
N LEU A 380 7.22 -18.80 -0.84
CA LEU A 380 7.38 -18.92 0.60
C LEU A 380 7.09 -17.61 1.32
N LEU A 381 7.60 -16.50 0.78
CA LEU A 381 7.30 -15.15 1.28
C LEU A 381 5.79 -14.85 1.23
N GLY A 382 5.13 -15.23 0.12
CA GLY A 382 3.68 -15.12 -0.03
C GLY A 382 2.92 -15.90 1.04
N VAL A 383 3.41 -17.09 1.42
CA VAL A 383 2.85 -17.86 2.55
C VAL A 383 2.98 -17.09 3.86
N GLY A 384 4.17 -16.56 4.15
CA GLY A 384 4.43 -15.80 5.36
C GLY A 384 3.57 -14.56 5.49
N LEU A 385 3.57 -13.70 4.45
CA LEU A 385 2.79 -12.48 4.41
C LEU A 385 1.28 -12.76 4.46
N GLY A 386 0.79 -13.76 3.72
CA GLY A 386 -0.61 -14.16 3.71
C GLY A 386 -1.12 -14.63 5.08
N LEU A 387 -0.28 -15.35 5.83
CA LEU A 387 -0.60 -15.81 7.19
C LEU A 387 -0.47 -14.69 8.24
N ALA A 388 0.48 -13.76 8.10
CA ALA A 388 0.76 -12.73 9.12
C ALA A 388 -0.14 -11.50 8.99
N PHE A 389 -0.29 -10.96 7.79
CA PHE A 389 -0.80 -9.62 7.56
C PHE A 389 -2.22 -9.41 8.12
N MET A 390 -3.16 -10.26 7.71
CA MET A 390 -4.56 -10.09 8.12
C MET A 390 -4.80 -10.40 9.61
N PRO A 391 -4.26 -11.44 10.22
CA PRO A 391 -4.39 -11.65 11.66
C PRO A 391 -3.80 -10.51 12.52
N ILE A 392 -2.67 -9.93 12.12
CA ILE A 392 -2.06 -8.80 12.82
C ILE A 392 -2.98 -7.57 12.73
N LEU A 393 -3.41 -7.21 11.52
CA LEU A 393 -4.29 -6.08 11.29
C LEU A 393 -5.62 -6.24 12.03
N THR A 394 -6.26 -7.42 11.90
CA THR A 394 -7.54 -7.72 12.54
C THR A 394 -7.43 -7.69 14.06
N GLY A 395 -6.38 -8.28 14.63
CA GLY A 395 -6.13 -8.29 16.07
C GLY A 395 -5.99 -6.88 16.65
N GLY A 396 -5.35 -5.98 15.90
CA GLY A 396 -5.21 -4.58 16.29
C GLY A 396 -6.54 -3.83 16.26
N VAL A 397 -7.27 -3.90 15.15
CA VAL A 397 -8.52 -3.12 15.01
C VAL A 397 -9.69 -3.69 15.80
N ALA A 398 -9.68 -4.98 16.15
CA ALA A 398 -10.75 -5.65 16.89
C ALA A 398 -10.95 -5.10 18.32
N VAL A 399 -9.91 -4.52 18.92
CA VAL A 399 -9.98 -3.95 20.28
C VAL A 399 -10.52 -2.51 20.29
N ILE A 400 -10.67 -1.89 19.13
CA ILE A 400 -11.09 -0.50 18.99
C ILE A 400 -12.61 -0.40 19.15
N PRO A 401 -13.12 0.58 19.94
CA PRO A 401 -14.54 0.87 20.03
C PRO A 401 -15.12 1.31 18.68
N LEU A 402 -16.38 0.92 18.40
CA LEU A 402 -17.06 1.28 17.14
C LEU A 402 -17.14 2.79 16.89
N THR A 403 -17.12 3.60 17.93
CA THR A 403 -17.12 5.07 17.85
C THR A 403 -15.82 5.64 17.28
N ARG A 404 -14.70 4.88 17.32
CA ARG A 404 -13.37 5.30 16.89
C ARG A 404 -12.87 4.56 15.64
N THR A 405 -13.72 3.74 15.01
CA THR A 405 -13.31 2.95 13.83
C THR A 405 -12.86 3.80 12.66
N ASN A 406 -13.46 4.98 12.44
CA ASN A 406 -13.07 5.87 11.35
C ASN A 406 -11.64 6.39 11.55
N ALA A 407 -11.30 6.83 12.76
CA ALA A 407 -9.96 7.27 13.10
C ALA A 407 -8.94 6.10 13.05
N ALA A 408 -9.31 4.92 13.54
CA ALA A 408 -8.44 3.73 13.47
C ALA A 408 -8.17 3.32 12.02
N SER A 409 -9.17 3.36 11.14
CA SER A 409 -9.00 3.05 9.72
C SER A 409 -8.09 4.07 9.02
N ALA A 410 -8.26 5.36 9.31
CA ALA A 410 -7.41 6.40 8.76
C ALA A 410 -5.96 6.25 9.23
N LEU A 411 -5.72 6.11 10.54
CA LEU A 411 -4.38 5.92 11.10
C LEU A 411 -3.70 4.67 10.56
N ASN A 412 -4.44 3.56 10.40
CA ASN A 412 -3.90 2.35 9.81
C ASN A 412 -3.43 2.58 8.35
N ASN A 413 -4.20 3.29 7.54
CA ASN A 413 -3.80 3.64 6.18
C ASN A 413 -2.62 4.62 6.14
N VAL A 414 -2.56 5.61 7.03
CA VAL A 414 -1.40 6.51 7.16
C VAL A 414 -0.15 5.70 7.49
N VAL A 415 -0.20 4.84 8.51
CA VAL A 415 0.95 4.02 8.92
C VAL A 415 1.41 3.12 7.79
N GLN A 416 0.52 2.43 7.08
CA GLN A 416 0.88 1.57 5.94
C GLN A 416 1.63 2.36 4.85
N ARG A 417 1.13 3.53 4.46
CA ARG A 417 1.75 4.36 3.41
C ARG A 417 3.08 4.95 3.85
N VAL A 418 3.11 5.56 5.02
CA VAL A 418 4.31 6.18 5.58
C VAL A 418 5.41 5.15 5.81
N SER A 419 5.08 3.99 6.38
CA SER A 419 6.06 2.92 6.62
C SER A 419 6.59 2.32 5.32
N GLY A 420 5.73 2.16 4.30
CA GLY A 420 6.18 1.72 2.98
C GLY A 420 7.16 2.72 2.34
N ALA A 421 6.83 4.01 2.38
CA ALA A 421 7.67 5.07 1.82
C ALA A 421 9.00 5.22 2.57
N ILE A 422 8.96 5.33 3.90
CA ILE A 422 10.17 5.42 4.73
C ILE A 422 11.01 4.14 4.59
N GLY A 423 10.35 2.97 4.65
CA GLY A 423 11.02 1.69 4.51
C GLY A 423 11.79 1.60 3.20
N LEU A 424 11.14 1.91 2.08
CA LEU A 424 11.80 1.90 0.77
C LEU A 424 12.94 2.93 0.71
N ALA A 425 12.74 4.15 1.24
CA ALA A 425 13.77 5.18 1.28
C ALA A 425 15.01 4.74 2.08
N VAL A 426 14.81 4.13 3.25
CA VAL A 426 15.91 3.60 4.08
C VAL A 426 16.64 2.48 3.35
N LEU A 427 15.91 1.54 2.77
CA LEU A 427 16.48 0.44 2.00
C LEU A 427 17.27 0.96 0.78
N THR A 428 16.76 1.97 0.06
CA THR A 428 17.47 2.61 -1.06
C THR A 428 18.74 3.31 -0.60
N ALA A 429 18.71 4.05 0.51
CA ALA A 429 19.88 4.71 1.06
C ALA A 429 20.97 3.71 1.46
N ILE A 430 20.59 2.58 2.10
CA ILE A 430 21.51 1.50 2.45
C ILE A 430 22.11 0.90 1.18
N LEU A 431 21.27 0.53 0.21
CA LEU A 431 21.73 -0.05 -1.06
C LEU A 431 22.71 0.86 -1.80
N THR A 432 22.42 2.17 -1.87
CA THR A 432 23.28 3.15 -2.57
C THR A 432 24.66 3.23 -1.91
N ASN A 433 24.71 3.27 -0.57
CA ASN A 433 25.97 3.29 0.17
C ASN A 433 26.76 1.99 -0.03
N GLN A 434 26.13 0.84 0.14
CA GLN A 434 26.79 -0.46 -0.03
C GLN A 434 27.26 -0.70 -1.46
N ARG A 435 26.45 -0.28 -2.46
CA ARG A 435 26.87 -0.32 -3.85
C ARG A 435 28.11 0.54 -4.10
N ALA A 436 28.20 1.73 -3.51
CA ALA A 436 29.36 2.58 -3.62
C ALA A 436 30.61 1.95 -2.98
N GLU A 437 30.49 1.35 -1.80
CA GLU A 437 31.57 0.63 -1.11
C GLU A 437 32.02 -0.60 -1.90
N GLN A 438 31.10 -1.40 -2.40
CA GLN A 438 31.35 -2.58 -3.24
C GLN A 438 32.06 -2.19 -4.54
N LEU A 439 31.64 -1.09 -5.19
CA LEU A 439 32.29 -0.56 -6.39
C LEU A 439 33.71 -0.08 -6.10
N ALA A 440 33.92 0.68 -5.02
CA ALA A 440 35.24 1.16 -4.62
C ALA A 440 36.19 0.00 -4.28
N GLY A 441 35.70 -1.01 -3.52
CA GLY A 441 36.46 -2.21 -3.18
C GLY A 441 36.87 -3.03 -4.41
N ARG A 442 35.92 -3.23 -5.36
CA ARG A 442 36.22 -3.97 -6.61
C ARG A 442 37.10 -3.18 -7.57
N ALA A 443 36.93 -1.87 -7.69
CA ALA A 443 37.80 -1.02 -8.48
C ALA A 443 39.26 -1.04 -7.98
N ALA A 444 39.44 -1.13 -6.65
CA ALA A 444 40.79 -1.25 -6.05
C ALA A 444 41.46 -2.60 -6.33
N LEU A 445 40.70 -3.65 -6.61
CA LEU A 445 41.18 -5.00 -6.93
C LEU A 445 41.49 -5.18 -8.43
N VAL A 446 41.07 -4.28 -9.30
CA VAL A 446 41.38 -4.33 -10.74
C VAL A 446 42.69 -3.58 -10.96
N PRO A 447 43.83 -4.29 -11.18
CA PRO A 447 45.09 -3.62 -11.48
C PRO A 447 44.95 -2.84 -12.78
N ALA A 448 45.54 -1.64 -12.83
CA ALA A 448 45.51 -0.77 -14.01
C ALA A 448 46.00 -1.47 -15.31
N ASN A 449 46.76 -2.57 -15.18
CA ASN A 449 47.30 -3.36 -16.29
C ASN A 449 46.34 -4.47 -16.78
N THR A 450 45.26 -4.77 -16.08
CA THR A 450 44.28 -5.82 -16.49
C THR A 450 43.10 -5.27 -17.28
N LEU A 451 43.08 -3.96 -17.53
CA LEU A 451 42.18 -3.34 -18.53
C LEU A 451 42.61 -3.67 -19.97
N ALA A 452 43.74 -4.35 -20.17
CA ALA A 452 44.19 -4.91 -21.43
C ALA A 452 43.79 -6.40 -21.58
N PRO A 453 43.55 -6.88 -22.75
CA PRO A 453 42.42 -7.72 -23.14
C PRO A 453 42.59 -9.19 -22.75
N HIS A 454 41.67 -9.73 -21.99
CA HIS A 454 41.46 -11.20 -21.87
C HIS A 454 40.21 -11.66 -22.65
N ILE A 455 39.71 -10.85 -23.56
CA ILE A 455 38.75 -11.29 -24.59
C ILE A 455 39.61 -11.62 -25.79
N GLY A 456 39.91 -12.91 -25.98
CA GLY A 456 40.87 -13.42 -26.97
C GLY A 456 40.51 -13.23 -28.44
N ASP A 457 39.94 -12.09 -28.80
CA ASP A 457 39.64 -11.72 -30.17
C ASP A 457 40.14 -10.32 -30.45
N ALA A 458 41.16 -10.24 -31.29
CA ALA A 458 41.86 -9.00 -31.68
C ALA A 458 40.96 -8.00 -32.46
N SER A 459 39.66 -8.27 -32.54
CA SER A 459 38.69 -7.47 -33.27
C SER A 459 37.84 -6.56 -32.36
N VAL A 460 37.93 -6.67 -31.02
CA VAL A 460 37.10 -5.88 -30.09
C VAL A 460 37.88 -4.64 -29.63
N PRO A 461 37.40 -3.40 -29.85
CA PRO A 461 38.05 -2.19 -29.39
C PRO A 461 38.21 -2.16 -27.86
N ASP A 462 39.35 -1.66 -27.35
CA ASP A 462 39.67 -1.59 -25.90
C ASP A 462 38.63 -0.86 -25.06
N TRP A 463 37.92 0.11 -25.63
CA TRP A 463 36.85 0.81 -24.94
C TRP A 463 35.63 -0.07 -24.71
N LEU A 464 35.33 -1.06 -25.59
CA LEU A 464 34.19 -1.96 -25.46
C LEU A 464 34.44 -3.01 -24.37
N SER A 465 35.70 -3.50 -24.25
CA SER A 465 36.10 -4.41 -23.19
C SER A 465 36.09 -3.71 -21.83
N SER A 466 36.54 -2.49 -21.75
CA SER A 466 36.49 -1.64 -20.54
C SER A 466 35.07 -1.31 -20.15
N TYR A 467 34.18 -1.06 -21.11
CA TYR A 467 32.77 -0.81 -20.88
C TYR A 467 32.05 -2.08 -20.38
N ALA A 468 32.33 -3.24 -20.98
CA ALA A 468 31.76 -4.52 -20.53
C ALA A 468 32.17 -4.88 -19.09
N LEU A 469 33.47 -4.67 -18.75
CA LEU A 469 33.98 -4.88 -17.41
C LEU A 469 33.33 -3.91 -16.40
N TYR A 470 33.17 -2.65 -16.79
CA TYR A 470 32.44 -1.66 -15.97
C TYR A 470 31.01 -2.08 -15.72
N GLN A 471 30.26 -2.49 -16.74
CA GLN A 471 28.89 -2.98 -16.63
C GLN A 471 28.79 -4.22 -15.72
N GLN A 472 29.70 -5.18 -15.90
CA GLN A 472 29.74 -6.38 -15.04
C GLN A 472 30.04 -6.02 -13.58
N THR A 473 30.98 -5.09 -13.35
CA THR A 473 31.30 -4.63 -11.98
C THR A 473 30.12 -3.92 -11.34
N GLN A 474 29.38 -3.12 -12.10
CA GLN A 474 28.14 -2.46 -11.66
C GLN A 474 27.06 -3.47 -11.28
N GLN A 475 26.85 -4.50 -12.09
CA GLN A 475 25.87 -5.57 -11.80
C GLN A 475 26.23 -6.34 -10.53
N LEU A 476 27.49 -6.75 -10.39
CA LEU A 476 27.99 -7.47 -9.22
C LEU A 476 27.95 -6.62 -7.95
N ALA A 477 28.20 -5.30 -8.03
CA ALA A 477 28.09 -4.40 -6.90
C ALA A 477 26.63 -4.17 -6.50
N PHE A 478 25.72 -4.13 -7.45
CA PHE A 478 24.27 -4.03 -7.20
C PHE A 478 23.74 -5.29 -6.50
N VAL A 479 24.12 -6.47 -6.97
CA VAL A 479 23.74 -7.74 -6.33
C VAL A 479 24.31 -7.84 -4.92
N GLY A 480 25.60 -7.53 -4.73
CA GLY A 480 26.24 -7.54 -3.41
C GLY A 480 25.58 -6.57 -2.43
N GLY A 481 25.19 -5.36 -2.91
CA GLY A 481 24.43 -4.42 -2.08
C GLY A 481 23.02 -4.91 -1.72
N ILE A 482 22.38 -5.69 -2.59
CA ILE A 482 21.09 -6.32 -2.31
C ILE A 482 21.22 -7.47 -1.33
N ASP A 483 22.27 -8.28 -1.44
CA ASP A 483 22.54 -9.35 -0.48
C ASP A 483 22.64 -8.79 0.95
N ASP A 484 23.43 -7.73 1.14
CA ASP A 484 23.56 -7.04 2.42
C ASP A 484 22.24 -6.38 2.89
N LEU A 485 21.37 -5.99 1.97
CA LEU A 485 20.09 -5.37 2.27
C LEU A 485 19.09 -6.35 2.90
N PHE A 486 19.16 -7.62 2.53
CA PHE A 486 18.25 -8.67 3.02
C PHE A 486 18.77 -9.43 4.25
N LEU A 487 19.99 -9.12 4.71
CA LEU A 487 20.53 -9.57 6.00
C LEU A 487 19.99 -8.73 7.15
#